data_ae49fea6d9034f17fcb2757dfe08654e
#
_entry.id   ae49fea6d9034f17fcb2757dfe08654e
#
_cell.length_a   1.000
_cell.length_b   1.000
_cell.length_c   1.000
_cell.angle_alpha   90.00
_cell.angle_beta   90.00
_cell.angle_gamma   90.00
#
_symmetry.space_group_name_H-M   'P 1'
#
loop_
_entity.id
_entity.type
_entity.pdbx_description
1 polymer ?
#
loop_
_entity_poly.entity_id
_entity_poly.type
_entity_poly.pdbx_seq_one_letter_code
_entity_poly.pdbx_strand_id
1 'polypeptide(L)'
;DHYAGDGSAKDIIAWFGGYEMVMAIGGMLRAAELRMIILVDGFIMTNCILAASKLHPEVLSYAIFGHQGDETGHKLVLDAMKVRPLLNLGLRLGEGTGAICAYPIVVSSVNMMNEMDNFAHASITKYF
;
A
#
# COMPACT_ATOMS: atom_id res chain seq x y z
N ASP A 1 -18.30 -0.57 23.03
CA ASP A 1 -18.55 0.58 23.91
C ASP A 1 -17.68 0.63 25.16
N HIS A 2 -16.61 -0.18 25.26
CA HIS A 2 -15.77 -0.24 26.46
C HIS A 2 -14.27 -0.22 26.14
N TYR A 3 -13.87 0.47 25.07
CA TYR A 3 -12.45 0.71 24.85
C TYR A 3 -11.92 1.61 25.97
N ALA A 4 -11.00 1.08 26.78
CA ALA A 4 -10.39 1.77 27.91
C ALA A 4 -8.86 1.94 27.72
N GLY A 5 -8.41 1.95 26.47
CA GLY A 5 -7.00 2.09 26.13
C GLY A 5 -6.50 3.54 26.12
N ASP A 6 -5.21 3.70 25.89
CA ASP A 6 -4.53 5.00 25.86
C ASP A 6 -4.58 5.70 24.49
N GLY A 7 -5.19 5.06 23.48
CA GLY A 7 -5.27 5.56 22.11
C GLY A 7 -3.98 5.42 21.31
N SER A 8 -2.96 4.78 21.85
CA SER A 8 -1.75 4.48 21.07
C SER A 8 -2.01 3.46 19.97
N ALA A 9 -1.21 3.48 18.91
CA ALA A 9 -1.34 2.52 17.82
C ALA A 9 -1.23 1.07 18.30
N LYS A 10 -0.32 0.80 19.25
CA LYS A 10 -0.15 -0.54 19.83
C LYS A 10 -1.38 -0.99 20.61
N ASP A 11 -1.96 -0.10 21.35
CA ASP A 11 -3.13 -0.38 22.15
C ASP A 11 -4.37 -0.60 21.26
N ILE A 12 -4.58 0.24 20.24
CA ILE A 12 -5.64 0.05 19.26
C ILE A 12 -5.49 -1.30 18.53
N ILE A 13 -4.28 -1.66 18.11
CA ILE A 13 -3.99 -2.96 17.47
C ILE A 13 -4.30 -4.11 18.42
N ALA A 14 -3.94 -4.00 19.70
CA ALA A 14 -4.18 -5.04 20.70
C ALA A 14 -5.69 -5.23 21.01
N TRP A 15 -6.48 -4.16 20.95
CA TRP A 15 -7.92 -4.21 21.23
C TRP A 15 -8.76 -4.64 20.03
N PHE A 16 -8.41 -4.18 18.82
CA PHE A 16 -9.26 -4.31 17.63
C PHE A 16 -8.63 -5.15 16.52
N GLY A 17 -7.33 -5.43 16.59
CA GLY A 17 -6.63 -6.24 15.59
C GLY A 17 -6.82 -7.74 15.82
N GLY A 18 -7.19 -8.48 14.78
CA GLY A 18 -7.07 -9.94 14.78
C GLY A 18 -5.62 -10.39 14.67
N TYR A 19 -5.32 -11.63 15.03
CA TYR A 19 -3.95 -12.18 14.92
C TYR A 19 -3.40 -12.10 13.49
N GLU A 20 -4.27 -12.30 12.49
CA GLU A 20 -3.92 -12.17 11.06
C GLU A 20 -3.50 -10.73 10.71
N MET A 21 -4.19 -9.73 11.26
CA MET A 21 -3.84 -8.32 11.04
C MET A 21 -2.51 -7.96 11.71
N VAL A 22 -2.32 -8.42 12.96
CA VAL A 22 -1.06 -8.19 13.70
C VAL A 22 0.13 -8.83 12.97
N MET A 23 -0.06 -10.06 12.45
CA MET A 23 0.95 -10.74 11.65
C MET A 23 1.25 -9.98 10.35
N ALA A 24 0.22 -9.49 9.65
CA ALA A 24 0.39 -8.71 8.43
C ALA A 24 1.15 -7.39 8.70
N ILE A 25 0.80 -6.67 9.78
CA ILE A 25 1.52 -5.45 10.22
C ILE A 25 3.01 -5.75 10.42
N GLY A 26 3.33 -6.82 11.17
CA GLY A 26 4.71 -7.25 11.40
C GLY A 26 5.44 -7.60 10.10
N GLY A 27 4.77 -8.31 9.20
CA GLY A 27 5.28 -8.64 7.86
C GLY A 27 5.57 -7.40 7.01
N MET A 28 4.67 -6.42 7.00
CA MET A 28 4.85 -5.16 6.28
C MET A 28 6.04 -4.34 6.82
N LEU A 29 6.18 -4.24 8.15
CA LEU A 29 7.31 -3.57 8.78
C LEU A 29 8.63 -4.25 8.41
N ARG A 30 8.66 -5.59 8.48
CA ARG A 30 9.85 -6.35 8.10
C ARG A 30 10.18 -6.24 6.61
N ALA A 31 9.19 -6.22 5.73
CA ALA A 31 9.38 -6.00 4.30
C ALA A 31 10.03 -4.64 4.03
N ALA A 32 9.56 -3.58 4.70
CA ALA A 32 10.15 -2.25 4.57
C ALA A 32 11.60 -2.20 5.07
N GLU A 33 11.93 -2.85 6.20
CA GLU A 33 13.31 -2.97 6.68
C GLU A 33 14.22 -3.65 5.64
N LEU A 34 13.69 -4.64 4.92
CA LEU A 34 14.39 -5.35 3.85
C LEU A 34 14.34 -4.61 2.51
N ARG A 35 13.76 -3.41 2.47
CA ARG A 35 13.58 -2.58 1.27
C ARG A 35 12.79 -3.29 0.16
N MET A 36 11.83 -4.12 0.55
CA MET A 36 10.93 -4.80 -0.38
C MET A 36 9.72 -3.91 -0.66
N ILE A 37 9.24 -3.93 -1.90
CA ILE A 37 7.97 -3.29 -2.26
C ILE A 37 6.82 -4.08 -1.61
N ILE A 38 5.91 -3.36 -1.00
CA ILE A 38 4.70 -3.89 -0.37
C ILE A 38 3.51 -3.54 -1.27
N LEU A 39 2.95 -4.54 -1.93
CA LEU A 39 1.75 -4.35 -2.74
C LEU A 39 0.51 -4.55 -1.86
N VAL A 40 -0.11 -3.44 -1.48
CA VAL A 40 -1.26 -3.41 -0.57
C VAL A 40 -2.53 -3.74 -1.36
N ASP A 41 -3.25 -4.78 -0.94
CA ASP A 41 -4.45 -5.25 -1.62
C ASP A 41 -5.68 -4.35 -1.33
N GLY A 42 -6.60 -4.82 -0.52
CA GLY A 42 -7.89 -4.21 -0.27
C GLY A 42 -7.99 -3.52 1.09
N PHE A 43 -9.24 -3.33 1.56
CA PHE A 43 -9.55 -2.55 2.75
C PHE A 43 -8.85 -3.04 4.02
N ILE A 44 -8.83 -4.37 4.27
CA ILE A 44 -8.20 -4.93 5.48
C ILE A 44 -6.70 -4.67 5.47
N MET A 45 -6.02 -4.94 4.34
CA MET A 45 -4.58 -4.71 4.22
C MET A 45 -4.23 -3.21 4.25
N THR A 46 -5.12 -2.34 3.76
CA THR A 46 -4.98 -0.89 3.88
C THR A 46 -5.06 -0.43 5.35
N ASN A 47 -5.90 -1.05 6.18
CA ASN A 47 -5.90 -0.79 7.62
C ASN A 47 -4.64 -1.33 8.30
N CYS A 48 -4.11 -2.47 7.87
CA CYS A 48 -2.85 -3.00 8.39
C CYS A 48 -1.67 -2.06 8.11
N ILE A 49 -1.55 -1.54 6.88
CA ILE A 49 -0.47 -0.60 6.53
C ILE A 49 -0.66 0.76 7.21
N LEU A 50 -1.89 1.22 7.43
CA LEU A 50 -2.16 2.39 8.26
C LEU A 50 -1.65 2.19 9.68
N ALA A 51 -1.97 1.05 10.31
CA ALA A 51 -1.50 0.72 11.64
C ALA A 51 0.05 0.62 11.69
N ALA A 52 0.66 -0.05 10.71
CA ALA A 52 2.12 -0.09 10.55
C ALA A 52 2.72 1.31 10.45
N SER A 53 2.11 2.21 9.69
CA SER A 53 2.59 3.60 9.52
C SER A 53 2.50 4.44 10.79
N LYS A 54 1.59 4.10 11.71
CA LYS A 54 1.51 4.75 13.02
C LYS A 54 2.61 4.27 13.97
N LEU A 55 3.16 3.10 13.73
CA LEU A 55 4.33 2.58 14.45
C LEU A 55 5.64 3.09 13.82
N HIS A 56 5.75 3.00 12.50
CA HIS A 56 6.92 3.40 11.72
C HIS A 56 6.48 4.05 10.40
N PRO A 57 6.42 5.39 10.32
CA PRO A 57 5.89 6.11 9.16
C PRO A 57 6.60 5.78 7.83
N GLU A 58 7.87 5.41 7.88
CA GLU A 58 8.70 5.10 6.72
C GLU A 58 8.19 3.91 5.90
N VAL A 59 7.36 3.04 6.49
CA VAL A 59 6.78 1.89 5.78
C VAL A 59 5.99 2.31 4.55
N LEU A 60 5.38 3.48 4.55
CA LEU A 60 4.62 4.00 3.42
C LEU A 60 5.47 4.27 2.18
N SER A 61 6.78 4.53 2.35
CA SER A 61 7.70 4.71 1.22
C SER A 61 7.93 3.43 0.41
N TYR A 62 7.55 2.29 0.96
CA TYR A 62 7.65 0.98 0.32
C TYR A 62 6.29 0.43 -0.12
N ALA A 63 5.19 1.16 0.14
CA ALA A 63 3.84 0.70 -0.10
C ALA A 63 3.30 1.21 -1.45
N ILE A 64 2.75 0.29 -2.24
CA ILE A 64 1.99 0.58 -3.45
C ILE A 64 0.56 0.07 -3.21
N PHE A 65 -0.42 0.96 -3.26
CA PHE A 65 -1.82 0.61 -3.06
C PHE A 65 -2.40 0.07 -4.37
N GLY A 66 -2.75 -1.22 -4.39
CA GLY A 66 -3.16 -1.93 -5.61
C GLY A 66 -4.49 -1.40 -6.15
N HIS A 67 -5.50 -1.34 -5.30
CA HIS A 67 -6.81 -0.86 -5.74
C HIS A 67 -7.61 -0.19 -4.62
N GLN A 68 -8.62 0.58 -5.00
CA GLN A 68 -9.70 0.98 -4.11
C GLN A 68 -10.84 -0.03 -4.23
N GLY A 69 -11.16 -0.72 -3.13
CA GLY A 69 -12.36 -1.56 -3.04
C GLY A 69 -13.63 -0.73 -2.88
N ASP A 70 -14.77 -1.39 -3.02
CA ASP A 70 -16.09 -0.75 -2.97
C ASP A 70 -16.61 -0.54 -1.52
N GLU A 71 -15.83 -0.92 -0.52
CA GLU A 71 -16.16 -0.68 0.88
C GLU A 71 -16.06 0.82 1.20
N THR A 72 -17.13 1.38 1.78
CA THR A 72 -17.21 2.81 2.13
C THR A 72 -16.02 3.28 2.98
N GLY A 73 -15.56 2.45 3.92
CA GLY A 73 -14.43 2.76 4.78
C GLY A 73 -13.08 2.78 4.05
N HIS A 74 -12.94 2.05 2.95
CA HIS A 74 -11.66 1.96 2.24
C HIS A 74 -11.21 3.32 1.69
N LYS A 75 -12.12 4.03 1.03
CA LYS A 75 -11.82 5.38 0.54
C LYS A 75 -11.42 6.33 1.66
N LEU A 76 -12.11 6.29 2.80
CA LEU A 76 -11.81 7.14 3.95
C LEU A 76 -10.38 6.91 4.48
N VAL A 77 -9.95 5.65 4.54
CA VAL A 77 -8.60 5.30 5.02
C VAL A 77 -7.53 5.73 4.03
N LEU A 78 -7.75 5.53 2.73
CA LEU A 78 -6.83 6.00 1.66
C LEU A 78 -6.68 7.52 1.70
N ASP A 79 -7.80 8.25 1.79
CA ASP A 79 -7.82 9.71 1.88
C ASP A 79 -7.08 10.22 3.14
N ALA A 80 -7.30 9.56 4.29
CA ALA A 80 -6.64 9.90 5.56
C ALA A 80 -5.11 9.75 5.49
N MET A 81 -4.62 8.75 4.76
CA MET A 81 -3.20 8.55 4.50
C MET A 81 -2.67 9.43 3.36
N LYS A 82 -3.54 10.11 2.62
CA LYS A 82 -3.21 10.90 1.42
C LYS A 82 -2.52 10.05 0.34
N VAL A 83 -2.94 8.81 0.20
CA VAL A 83 -2.40 7.88 -0.79
C VAL A 83 -3.40 7.64 -1.92
N ARG A 84 -2.87 7.29 -3.09
CA ARG A 84 -3.68 7.06 -4.28
C ARG A 84 -3.48 5.62 -4.75
N PRO A 85 -4.54 4.81 -4.84
CA PRO A 85 -4.45 3.47 -5.39
C PRO A 85 -4.23 3.49 -6.90
N LEU A 86 -3.60 2.43 -7.43
CA LEU A 86 -3.35 2.28 -8.87
C LEU A 86 -4.65 2.04 -9.63
N LEU A 87 -5.56 1.25 -9.07
CA LEU A 87 -6.79 0.82 -9.73
C LEU A 87 -8.04 1.22 -8.92
N ASN A 88 -9.12 1.47 -9.66
CA ASN A 88 -10.46 1.61 -9.10
C ASN A 88 -11.44 0.87 -10.04
N LEU A 89 -11.64 -0.41 -9.77
CA LEU A 89 -12.40 -1.33 -10.63
C LEU A 89 -13.72 -1.78 -9.98
N GLY A 90 -14.10 -1.19 -8.83
CA GLY A 90 -15.27 -1.62 -8.07
C GLY A 90 -15.16 -3.06 -7.54
N LEU A 91 -13.94 -3.53 -7.26
CA LEU A 91 -13.73 -4.89 -6.76
C LEU A 91 -14.20 -5.02 -5.31
N ARG A 92 -14.83 -6.16 -5.02
CA ARG A 92 -15.32 -6.51 -3.67
C ARG A 92 -14.89 -7.90 -3.23
N LEU A 93 -14.07 -8.59 -4.02
CA LEU A 93 -13.73 -9.99 -3.77
C LEU A 93 -12.70 -10.15 -2.65
N GLY A 94 -11.69 -9.29 -2.59
CA GLY A 94 -10.57 -9.45 -1.67
C GLY A 94 -9.60 -10.55 -2.13
N GLU A 95 -9.00 -11.25 -1.17
CA GLU A 95 -8.10 -12.40 -1.38
C GLU A 95 -6.87 -12.11 -2.26
N GLY A 96 -6.36 -10.87 -2.22
CA GLY A 96 -5.20 -10.48 -3.02
C GLY A 96 -5.52 -10.07 -4.46
N THR A 97 -6.80 -10.09 -4.86
CA THR A 97 -7.22 -9.84 -6.25
C THR A 97 -6.77 -8.47 -6.75
N GLY A 98 -6.95 -7.43 -5.93
CA GLY A 98 -6.56 -6.07 -6.32
C GLY A 98 -5.05 -5.91 -6.45
N ALA A 99 -4.28 -6.52 -5.56
CA ALA A 99 -2.83 -6.54 -5.64
C ALA A 99 -2.34 -7.28 -6.90
N ILE A 100 -2.91 -8.44 -7.21
CA ILE A 100 -2.57 -9.21 -8.41
C ILE A 100 -2.91 -8.44 -9.69
N CYS A 101 -4.06 -7.76 -9.74
CA CYS A 101 -4.43 -6.91 -10.88
C CYS A 101 -3.47 -5.72 -11.07
N ALA A 102 -2.96 -5.15 -9.98
CA ALA A 102 -2.01 -4.04 -10.03
C ALA A 102 -0.57 -4.48 -10.34
N TYR A 103 -0.21 -5.72 -10.06
CA TYR A 103 1.16 -6.23 -10.23
C TYR A 103 1.76 -6.01 -11.62
N PRO A 104 1.06 -6.29 -12.74
CA PRO A 104 1.59 -6.02 -14.08
C PRO A 104 1.95 -4.55 -14.33
N ILE A 105 1.23 -3.63 -13.72
CA ILE A 105 1.50 -2.18 -13.83
C ILE A 105 2.82 -1.85 -13.13
N VAL A 106 3.05 -2.44 -11.95
CA VAL A 106 4.32 -2.28 -11.22
C VAL A 106 5.49 -2.85 -12.02
N VAL A 107 5.34 -4.06 -12.58
CA VAL A 107 6.36 -4.68 -13.44
C VAL A 107 6.65 -3.81 -14.65
N SER A 108 5.61 -3.32 -15.35
CA SER A 108 5.77 -2.43 -16.51
C SER A 108 6.51 -1.14 -16.13
N SER A 109 6.22 -0.58 -14.94
CA SER A 109 6.90 0.62 -14.45
C SER A 109 8.40 0.37 -14.20
N VAL A 110 8.75 -0.79 -13.64
CA VAL A 110 10.15 -1.19 -13.45
C VAL A 110 10.86 -1.37 -14.79
N ASN A 111 10.21 -2.01 -15.76
CA ASN A 111 10.78 -2.19 -17.11
C ASN A 111 10.99 -0.85 -17.80
N MET A 112 10.03 0.08 -17.70
CA MET A 112 10.21 1.44 -18.23
C MET A 112 11.41 2.15 -17.61
N MET A 113 11.63 2.03 -16.30
CA MET A 113 12.77 2.66 -15.63
C MET A 113 14.11 2.04 -16.04
N ASN A 114 14.15 0.74 -16.35
CA ASN A 114 15.38 0.02 -16.64
C ASN A 114 15.71 -0.04 -18.15
N GLU A 115 14.72 -0.05 -19.02
CA GLU A 115 14.87 -0.40 -20.44
C GLU A 115 14.55 0.75 -21.40
N MET A 116 13.81 1.78 -20.94
CA MET A 116 13.54 2.94 -21.79
C MET A 116 14.78 3.80 -21.97
N ASP A 117 15.01 4.16 -23.22
CA ASP A 117 16.02 5.17 -23.57
C ASP A 117 15.65 6.55 -23.02
N ASN A 118 16.65 7.34 -22.70
CA ASN A 118 16.48 8.73 -22.31
C ASN A 118 17.00 9.67 -23.42
N PHE A 119 16.62 10.95 -23.35
CA PHE A 119 17.01 11.95 -24.35
C PHE A 119 18.54 12.10 -24.54
N ALA A 120 19.35 11.74 -23.54
CA ALA A 120 20.80 11.81 -23.64
C ALA A 120 21.37 10.68 -24.51
N HIS A 121 20.71 9.50 -24.53
CA HIS A 121 21.15 8.35 -25.31
C HIS A 121 20.47 8.26 -26.69
N ALA A 122 19.26 8.81 -26.82
CA ALA A 122 18.45 8.69 -28.03
C ALA A 122 18.91 9.58 -29.19
N SER A 123 20.02 10.32 -29.08
CA SER A 123 20.59 11.20 -30.13
C SER A 123 19.56 12.16 -30.78
N ILE A 124 18.55 12.58 -30.02
CA ILE A 124 17.48 13.47 -30.50
C ILE A 124 17.98 14.91 -30.49
N THR A 125 17.98 15.54 -31.66
CA THR A 125 18.27 16.97 -31.78
C THR A 125 17.17 17.76 -31.13
N LYS A 126 17.51 18.59 -30.13
CA LYS A 126 16.55 19.52 -29.51
C LYS A 126 16.21 20.63 -30.51
N TYR A 127 14.95 20.74 -30.90
CA TYR A 127 14.44 21.77 -31.83
C TYR A 127 13.84 23.00 -31.09
N PHE A 128 14.26 23.29 -29.85
CA PHE A 128 13.83 24.46 -29.09
C PHE A 128 14.93 24.96 -28.18
#